data_56953410a47a098de46f1950ba266bb8
#
_entry.id   56953410a47a098de46f1950ba266bb8
#
_cell.length_a   1.000
_cell.length_b   1.000
_cell.length_c   1.000
_cell.angle_alpha   90.00
_cell.angle_beta   90.00
_cell.angle_gamma   90.00
#
_symmetry.space_group_name_H-M   'P 1'
#
loop_
_entity.id
_entity.type
_entity.pdbx_description
1 polymer ?
#
loop_
_entity_poly.entity_id
_entity_poly.type
_entity_poly.pdbx_seq_one_letter_code
_entity_poly.pdbx_strand_id
1 'polypeptide(L)'
;PYEYRFNEIPKGMKNSPYLQCQIQSITKYANFSLLYMTKKLLWNAEYDLFLIDDKTSNIESWYAIINNSNKEFNNAHVSLMSGEINFENNNQFPLNTRMVKMNSKLTNEPNFPNYFQTKEYHVFQIPKKIDLKPKAQIRHEFFSKNEISYEKIYHVSHSLQRYRKKVSKNENIPINIRIELKAKDFGNFQLPAGTFKVYEKVNDS
;
A
#
# COMPACT_ATOMS: atom_id res chain seq x y z
N PRO A 1 -10.29 -26.40 18.78
CA PRO A 1 -10.76 -25.13 19.31
C PRO A 1 -12.00 -25.38 20.16
N TYR A 2 -11.94 -25.02 21.44
CA TYR A 2 -13.10 -25.16 22.35
C TYR A 2 -13.98 -23.93 22.15
N GLU A 3 -15.23 -24.13 21.70
CA GLU A 3 -16.24 -23.09 21.57
C GLU A 3 -16.97 -22.96 22.92
N TYR A 4 -16.76 -21.86 23.62
CA TYR A 4 -17.50 -21.57 24.85
C TYR A 4 -18.84 -20.93 24.48
N ARG A 5 -19.95 -21.62 24.77
CA ARG A 5 -21.30 -21.09 24.61
C ARG A 5 -21.81 -20.65 25.98
N PHE A 6 -22.14 -19.40 26.12
CA PHE A 6 -22.82 -18.88 27.29
C PHE A 6 -24.32 -18.83 26.99
N ASN A 7 -25.13 -19.38 27.85
CA ASN A 7 -26.60 -19.36 27.70
C ASN A 7 -27.16 -17.94 27.85
N GLU A 8 -26.52 -17.10 28.66
CA GLU A 8 -26.87 -15.68 28.83
C GLU A 8 -25.58 -14.88 29.01
N ILE A 9 -25.57 -13.67 28.44
CA ILE A 9 -24.48 -12.73 28.65
C ILE A 9 -24.69 -12.08 30.01
N PRO A 10 -23.73 -12.17 30.96
CA PRO A 10 -23.84 -11.51 32.25
C PRO A 10 -24.12 -10.01 32.10
N LYS A 11 -24.93 -9.45 32.99
CA LYS A 11 -25.24 -8.01 33.02
C LYS A 11 -23.92 -7.21 33.07
N GLY A 12 -23.72 -6.31 32.10
CA GLY A 12 -22.51 -5.50 31.98
C GLY A 12 -21.46 -6.04 31.01
N MET A 13 -21.55 -7.29 30.55
CA MET A 13 -20.71 -7.81 29.48
C MET A 13 -21.22 -7.36 28.12
N LYS A 14 -20.31 -7.01 27.23
CA LYS A 14 -20.59 -6.66 25.81
C LYS A 14 -19.97 -7.71 24.90
N ASN A 15 -20.66 -8.03 23.80
CA ASN A 15 -20.21 -9.03 22.81
C ASN A 15 -18.99 -8.61 22.00
N SER A 16 -18.52 -7.39 22.17
CA SER A 16 -17.37 -6.84 21.44
C SER A 16 -16.45 -6.08 22.39
N PRO A 17 -15.15 -6.07 22.13
CA PRO A 17 -14.20 -5.25 22.87
C PRO A 17 -14.62 -3.78 22.83
N TYR A 18 -14.59 -3.11 23.96
CA TYR A 18 -14.86 -1.68 24.07
C TYR A 18 -13.85 -1.00 24.97
N LEU A 19 -13.64 0.28 24.73
CA LEU A 19 -12.85 1.16 25.59
C LEU A 19 -13.83 2.09 26.32
N GLN A 20 -13.76 2.11 27.64
CA GLN A 20 -14.52 3.03 28.47
C GLN A 20 -13.57 4.03 29.11
N CYS A 21 -13.79 5.32 28.85
CA CYS A 21 -13.01 6.39 29.44
C CYS A 21 -13.93 7.24 30.32
N GLN A 22 -13.54 7.47 31.56
CA GLN A 22 -14.18 8.43 32.45
C GLN A 22 -13.42 9.75 32.35
N ILE A 23 -14.11 10.83 31.96
CA ILE A 23 -13.51 12.13 31.71
C ILE A 23 -14.20 13.16 32.61
N GLN A 24 -13.39 13.95 33.30
CA GLN A 24 -13.86 15.10 34.05
C GLN A 24 -13.48 16.38 33.29
N SER A 25 -14.44 17.26 33.11
CA SER A 25 -14.22 18.56 32.46
C SER A 25 -14.84 19.66 33.32
N ILE A 26 -14.12 20.76 33.44
CA ILE A 26 -14.60 22.00 34.09
C ILE A 26 -15.48 22.82 33.15
N THR A 27 -15.49 22.49 31.85
CA THR A 27 -16.28 23.16 30.83
C THR A 27 -17.48 22.32 30.41
N LYS A 28 -18.57 22.99 30.02
CA LYS A 28 -19.81 22.34 29.55
C LYS A 28 -19.58 21.55 28.25
N TYR A 29 -18.64 21.98 27.43
CA TYR A 29 -18.28 21.36 26.13
C TYR A 29 -16.78 21.11 26.09
N ALA A 30 -16.39 19.94 25.66
CA ALA A 30 -14.99 19.57 25.46
C ALA A 30 -14.84 18.75 24.16
N ASN A 31 -13.79 19.03 23.40
CA ASN A 31 -13.42 18.26 22.22
C ASN A 31 -12.37 17.24 22.62
N PHE A 32 -12.58 15.99 22.19
CA PHE A 32 -11.66 14.88 22.46
C PHE A 32 -11.13 14.35 21.14
N SER A 33 -9.84 14.02 21.13
CA SER A 33 -9.22 13.30 20.04
C SER A 33 -8.79 11.90 20.54
N LEU A 34 -9.16 10.87 19.80
CA LEU A 34 -8.76 9.50 20.10
C LEU A 34 -7.74 9.04 19.04
N LEU A 35 -6.54 8.67 19.51
CA LEU A 35 -5.51 8.05 18.69
C LEU A 35 -5.38 6.58 19.06
N TYR A 36 -5.48 5.68 18.07
CA TYR A 36 -5.31 4.25 18.29
C TYR A 36 -4.69 3.57 17.09
N MET A 37 -4.07 2.41 17.30
CA MET A 37 -3.50 1.57 16.26
C MET A 37 -4.39 0.36 15.99
N THR A 38 -4.46 -0.05 14.73
CA THR A 38 -5.17 -1.26 14.30
C THR A 38 -4.40 -1.95 13.18
N LYS A 39 -4.38 -3.29 13.20
CA LYS A 39 -3.82 -4.12 12.12
C LYS A 39 -4.85 -4.51 11.06
N LYS A 40 -6.05 -3.92 11.12
CA LYS A 40 -7.17 -4.28 10.24
C LYS A 40 -7.30 -3.40 8.99
N LEU A 41 -6.56 -2.31 8.93
CA LEU A 41 -6.48 -1.46 7.75
C LEU A 41 -5.17 -1.78 7.02
N LEU A 42 -5.29 -2.15 5.75
CA LEU A 42 -4.17 -2.53 4.89
C LEU A 42 -4.28 -1.76 3.58
N TRP A 43 -3.18 -1.65 2.89
CA TRP A 43 -3.15 -1.13 1.53
C TRP A 43 -2.03 -1.78 0.71
N ASN A 44 -2.20 -1.75 -0.61
CA ASN A 44 -1.17 -2.10 -1.57
C ASN A 44 -1.33 -1.24 -2.82
N ALA A 45 -0.23 -1.05 -3.55
CA ALA A 45 -0.28 -0.45 -4.87
C ALA A 45 -0.51 -1.54 -5.93
N GLU A 46 -1.35 -1.23 -6.89
CA GLU A 46 -1.65 -2.08 -8.05
C GLU A 46 -1.37 -1.29 -9.32
N TYR A 47 -0.75 -1.94 -10.29
CA TYR A 47 -0.36 -1.35 -11.55
C TYR A 47 -0.80 -2.23 -12.70
N ASP A 48 -1.50 -1.64 -13.67
CA ASP A 48 -1.79 -2.26 -14.95
C ASP A 48 -0.88 -1.61 -16.01
N LEU A 49 0.04 -2.39 -16.58
CA LEU A 49 1.00 -1.97 -17.56
C LEU A 49 0.63 -2.55 -18.92
N PHE A 50 0.28 -1.69 -19.85
CA PHE A 50 -0.13 -2.06 -21.21
C PHE A 50 1.03 -1.82 -22.16
N LEU A 51 1.66 -2.88 -22.67
CA LEU A 51 2.72 -2.79 -23.67
C LEU A 51 2.10 -2.44 -25.03
N ILE A 52 2.49 -1.30 -25.58
CA ILE A 52 1.94 -0.81 -26.86
C ILE A 52 2.80 -1.31 -28.03
N ASP A 53 4.11 -1.22 -27.87
CA ASP A 53 5.14 -1.71 -28.79
C ASP A 53 6.36 -2.22 -28.00
N ASP A 54 7.48 -2.46 -28.64
CA ASP A 54 8.69 -3.03 -28.00
C ASP A 54 9.39 -2.08 -27.00
N LYS A 55 9.01 -0.81 -26.93
CA LYS A 55 9.69 0.23 -26.14
C LYS A 55 8.75 1.14 -25.37
N THR A 56 7.46 1.13 -25.71
CA THR A 56 6.48 2.07 -25.20
C THR A 56 5.35 1.32 -24.50
N SER A 57 4.90 1.85 -23.38
CA SER A 57 3.81 1.30 -22.58
C SER A 57 2.95 2.41 -21.99
N ASN A 58 1.73 2.06 -21.61
CA ASN A 58 0.85 2.88 -20.78
C ASN A 58 0.76 2.26 -19.40
N ILE A 59 0.66 3.08 -18.36
CA ILE A 59 0.49 2.63 -16.99
C ILE A 59 -0.75 3.27 -16.38
N GLU A 60 -1.51 2.46 -15.67
CA GLU A 60 -2.58 2.88 -14.77
C GLU A 60 -2.30 2.33 -13.37
N SER A 61 -2.54 3.14 -12.36
CA SER A 61 -2.09 2.80 -11.00
C SER A 61 -3.15 3.12 -9.97
N TRP A 62 -3.36 2.20 -9.02
CA TRP A 62 -4.35 2.34 -7.95
C TRP A 62 -3.76 2.04 -6.58
N TYR A 63 -4.28 2.72 -5.57
CA TYR A 63 -4.19 2.28 -4.19
C TYR A 63 -5.38 1.37 -3.89
N ALA A 64 -5.13 0.12 -3.61
CA ALA A 64 -6.11 -0.82 -3.08
C ALA A 64 -6.10 -0.71 -1.55
N ILE A 65 -7.17 -0.17 -0.96
CA ILE A 65 -7.31 0.06 0.47
C ILE A 65 -8.32 -0.91 1.02
N ILE A 66 -7.92 -1.68 2.02
CA ILE A 66 -8.68 -2.82 2.55
C ILE A 66 -9.03 -2.54 4.01
N ASN A 67 -10.31 -2.56 4.32
CA ASN A 67 -10.80 -2.49 5.68
C ASN A 67 -11.27 -3.87 6.15
N ASN A 68 -10.40 -4.60 6.84
CA ASN A 68 -10.70 -5.90 7.44
C ASN A 68 -11.35 -5.80 8.83
N SER A 69 -11.68 -4.59 9.29
CA SER A 69 -12.36 -4.38 10.56
C SER A 69 -13.89 -4.51 10.42
N ASN A 70 -14.57 -4.51 11.56
CA ASN A 70 -16.03 -4.40 11.62
C ASN A 70 -16.49 -2.94 11.79
N LYS A 71 -15.56 -1.97 11.67
CA LYS A 71 -15.83 -0.54 11.79
C LYS A 71 -15.90 0.11 10.42
N GLU A 72 -16.85 1.00 10.27
CA GLU A 72 -16.94 1.92 9.14
C GLU A 72 -16.15 3.19 9.45
N PHE A 73 -15.49 3.73 8.43
CA PHE A 73 -14.78 5.01 8.48
C PHE A 73 -15.37 5.90 7.40
N ASN A 74 -16.23 6.83 7.81
CA ASN A 74 -16.93 7.75 6.91
C ASN A 74 -16.16 9.07 6.81
N ASN A 75 -16.10 9.62 5.59
CA ASN A 75 -15.50 10.92 5.33
C ASN A 75 -14.07 11.03 5.85
N ALA A 76 -13.31 9.93 5.72
CA ALA A 76 -11.97 9.79 6.28
C ALA A 76 -10.89 10.44 5.40
N HIS A 77 -9.98 11.19 6.03
CA HIS A 77 -8.71 11.55 5.40
C HIS A 77 -7.75 10.37 5.51
N VAL A 78 -7.23 9.91 4.38
CA VAL A 78 -6.34 8.77 4.33
C VAL A 78 -4.95 9.16 3.84
N SER A 79 -3.95 8.77 4.61
CA SER A 79 -2.54 8.82 4.23
C SER A 79 -1.98 7.40 4.25
N LEU A 80 -1.37 7.00 3.16
CA LEU A 80 -0.77 5.69 2.98
C LEU A 80 0.74 5.80 3.22
N MET A 81 1.30 4.85 3.94
CA MET A 81 2.72 4.87 4.31
C MET A 81 3.40 3.61 3.80
N SER A 82 4.55 3.76 3.16
CA SER A 82 5.39 2.70 2.62
C SER A 82 6.82 2.87 3.13
N GLY A 83 7.48 1.78 3.49
CA GLY A 83 8.83 1.74 4.07
C GLY A 83 8.93 0.79 5.25
N GLU A 84 10.12 0.63 5.79
CA GLU A 84 10.35 -0.16 7.00
C GLU A 84 9.97 0.65 8.24
N ILE A 85 8.81 0.32 8.82
CA ILE A 85 8.38 0.91 10.08
C ILE A 85 8.82 -0.03 11.20
N ASN A 86 9.90 0.30 11.86
CA ASN A 86 10.34 -0.40 13.06
C ASN A 86 9.48 0.02 14.26
N PHE A 87 8.48 -0.80 14.58
CA PHE A 87 7.82 -0.69 15.87
C PHE A 87 8.69 -1.36 16.91
N GLU A 88 9.41 -0.61 17.72
CA GLU A 88 10.02 -1.15 18.92
C GLU A 88 8.92 -1.75 19.79
N ASN A 89 9.07 -3.04 20.14
CA ASN A 89 8.15 -3.78 21.01
C ASN A 89 8.23 -3.33 22.48
N ASN A 90 8.56 -2.07 22.74
CA ASN A 90 8.52 -1.51 24.08
C ASN A 90 7.11 -0.95 24.34
N ASN A 91 6.45 -1.53 25.35
CA ASN A 91 5.14 -1.14 25.88
C ASN A 91 5.05 0.30 26.41
N GLN A 92 5.92 1.18 25.98
CA GLN A 92 5.90 2.59 26.31
C GLN A 92 5.83 3.40 25.03
N PHE A 93 4.63 3.87 24.71
CA PHE A 93 4.45 4.88 23.67
C PHE A 93 5.17 6.16 24.11
N PRO A 94 6.20 6.63 23.38
CA PRO A 94 6.70 7.97 23.64
C PRO A 94 5.63 8.96 23.19
N LEU A 95 4.98 9.61 24.15
CA LEU A 95 4.00 10.70 23.96
C LEU A 95 4.60 11.97 23.33
N ASN A 96 5.83 11.90 22.83
CA ASN A 96 6.53 12.98 22.15
C ASN A 96 6.61 12.75 20.66
N THR A 97 5.47 12.49 20.00
CA THR A 97 5.39 12.70 18.57
C THR A 97 5.36 14.20 18.34
N ARG A 98 6.54 14.82 18.21
CA ARG A 98 6.62 16.14 17.58
C ARG A 98 5.95 15.99 16.22
N MET A 99 4.76 16.59 16.09
CA MET A 99 4.21 16.91 14.78
C MET A 99 5.25 17.76 14.07
N VAL A 100 6.01 17.16 13.18
CA VAL A 100 6.86 17.89 12.26
C VAL A 100 5.89 18.68 11.39
N LYS A 101 5.82 20.00 11.60
CA LYS A 101 5.26 20.90 10.61
C LYS A 101 6.14 20.78 9.39
N MET A 102 5.77 19.89 8.48
CA MET A 102 6.41 19.77 7.19
C MET A 102 5.93 20.93 6.34
N ASN A 103 6.82 21.87 6.06
CA ASN A 103 6.66 22.77 4.94
C ASN A 103 6.79 21.92 3.68
N SER A 104 5.68 21.40 3.18
CA SER A 104 5.63 20.79 1.88
C SER A 104 5.85 21.85 0.82
N LYS A 105 6.98 21.84 0.15
CA LYS A 105 7.06 22.38 -1.20
C LYS A 105 6.17 21.49 -2.06
N LEU A 106 4.97 21.94 -2.31
CA LEU A 106 4.05 21.38 -3.29
C LEU A 106 4.75 21.43 -4.64
N THR A 107 5.12 20.30 -5.17
CA THR A 107 5.45 20.18 -6.59
C THR A 107 4.12 20.25 -7.32
N ASN A 108 3.84 21.36 -7.97
CA ASN A 108 2.63 21.59 -8.79
C ASN A 108 2.73 20.85 -10.13
N GLU A 109 3.11 19.59 -10.15
CA GLU A 109 2.96 18.77 -11.34
C GLU A 109 1.55 18.16 -11.32
N PRO A 110 0.70 18.43 -12.32
CA PRO A 110 -0.75 18.22 -12.24
C PRO A 110 -1.20 16.75 -12.20
N ASN A 111 -0.30 15.78 -12.30
CA ASN A 111 -0.63 14.36 -12.44
C ASN A 111 -0.10 13.45 -11.32
N PHE A 112 0.53 13.99 -10.29
CA PHE A 112 1.07 13.17 -9.19
C PHE A 112 0.32 13.42 -7.88
N PRO A 113 0.09 12.38 -7.07
CA PRO A 113 -0.49 12.54 -5.75
C PRO A 113 0.44 13.34 -4.83
N ASN A 114 -0.12 13.99 -3.82
CA ASN A 114 0.68 14.62 -2.78
C ASN A 114 1.56 13.57 -2.10
N TYR A 115 2.86 13.71 -2.28
CA TYR A 115 3.87 12.76 -1.85
C TYR A 115 4.91 13.47 -0.98
N PHE A 116 5.23 12.86 0.15
CA PHE A 116 6.34 13.29 0.97
C PHE A 116 7.26 12.12 1.27
N GLN A 117 8.54 12.43 1.30
CA GLN A 117 9.55 11.48 1.71
C GLN A 117 10.18 11.95 3.02
N THR A 118 10.28 11.03 3.97
CA THR A 118 11.18 11.15 5.13
C THR A 118 12.40 10.29 4.88
N LYS A 119 13.36 10.26 5.78
CA LYS A 119 14.55 9.41 5.62
C LYS A 119 14.22 7.91 5.60
N GLU A 120 13.10 7.51 6.20
CA GLU A 120 12.77 6.11 6.47
C GLU A 120 11.52 5.62 5.74
N TYR A 121 10.62 6.53 5.34
CA TYR A 121 9.35 6.15 4.72
C TYR A 121 8.79 7.21 3.76
N HIS A 122 7.92 6.74 2.89
CA HIS A 122 7.19 7.51 1.90
C HIS A 122 5.73 7.61 2.30
N VAL A 123 5.15 8.79 2.24
CA VAL A 123 3.75 9.05 2.57
C VAL A 123 3.01 9.54 1.34
N PHE A 124 1.93 8.86 1.00
CA PHE A 124 1.05 9.20 -0.12
C PHE A 124 -0.30 9.64 0.44
N GLN A 125 -0.72 10.85 0.13
CA GLN A 125 -2.01 11.37 0.59
C GLN A 125 -3.08 11.17 -0.48
N ILE A 126 -4.23 10.65 -0.06
CA ILE A 126 -5.41 10.62 -0.91
C ILE A 126 -6.05 12.01 -0.84
N PRO A 127 -6.19 12.73 -1.98
CA PRO A 127 -6.62 14.13 -1.97
C PRO A 127 -8.09 14.31 -1.55
N LYS A 128 -8.91 13.27 -1.74
CA LYS A 128 -10.33 13.27 -1.40
C LYS A 128 -10.59 12.43 -0.16
N LYS A 129 -11.56 12.87 0.63
CA LYS A 129 -12.09 12.03 1.71
C LYS A 129 -12.81 10.83 1.13
N ILE A 130 -12.66 9.70 1.78
CA ILE A 130 -13.23 8.43 1.33
C ILE A 130 -14.03 7.74 2.43
N ASP A 131 -14.98 6.92 2.03
CA ASP A 131 -15.74 6.06 2.91
C ASP A 131 -15.21 4.63 2.83
N LEU A 132 -14.80 4.08 3.97
CA LEU A 132 -14.30 2.72 4.08
C LEU A 132 -15.32 1.86 4.85
N LYS A 133 -16.13 1.11 4.12
CA LYS A 133 -17.11 0.19 4.72
C LYS A 133 -16.42 -0.99 5.41
N PRO A 134 -17.05 -1.60 6.41
CA PRO A 134 -16.54 -2.82 7.04
C PRO A 134 -16.36 -3.94 6.03
N LYS A 135 -15.27 -4.69 6.13
CA LYS A 135 -14.97 -5.86 5.27
C LYS A 135 -14.96 -5.53 3.77
N ALA A 136 -14.66 -4.30 3.42
CA ALA A 136 -14.64 -3.83 2.04
C ALA A 136 -13.24 -3.45 1.59
N GLN A 137 -13.05 -3.50 0.29
CA GLN A 137 -11.90 -2.97 -0.43
C GLN A 137 -12.37 -1.88 -1.37
N ILE A 138 -11.61 -0.81 -1.45
CA ILE A 138 -11.78 0.23 -2.46
C ILE A 138 -10.49 0.38 -3.26
N ARG A 139 -10.63 0.78 -4.52
CA ARG A 139 -9.51 1.17 -5.39
C ARG A 139 -9.62 2.66 -5.67
N HIS A 140 -8.53 3.36 -5.50
CA HIS A 140 -8.41 4.79 -5.79
C HIS A 140 -7.26 5.00 -6.76
N GLU A 141 -7.60 5.49 -7.95
CA GLU A 141 -6.59 5.83 -8.95
C GLU A 141 -5.70 6.95 -8.43
N PHE A 142 -4.40 6.79 -8.54
CA PHE A 142 -3.46 7.80 -8.09
C PHE A 142 -2.54 8.33 -9.20
N PHE A 143 -2.35 7.57 -10.23
CA PHE A 143 -1.47 7.94 -11.33
C PHE A 143 -1.82 7.16 -12.58
N SER A 144 -1.89 7.86 -13.70
CA SER A 144 -1.94 7.23 -15.01
C SER A 144 -1.08 8.03 -15.99
N LYS A 145 -0.36 7.34 -16.87
CA LYS A 145 0.49 7.96 -17.86
C LYS A 145 0.58 7.09 -19.11
N ASN A 146 0.49 7.76 -20.24
CA ASN A 146 0.72 7.15 -21.55
C ASN A 146 2.19 7.34 -21.99
N GLU A 147 2.63 6.49 -22.91
CA GLU A 147 3.93 6.60 -23.57
C GLU A 147 5.13 6.59 -22.62
N ILE A 148 5.09 5.67 -21.63
CA ILE A 148 6.24 5.42 -20.76
C ILE A 148 7.23 4.51 -21.47
N SER A 149 8.49 4.89 -21.44
CA SER A 149 9.56 4.08 -22.00
C SER A 149 9.87 2.88 -21.11
N TYR A 150 9.98 1.70 -21.69
CA TYR A 150 10.39 0.50 -20.98
C TYR A 150 11.47 -0.28 -21.72
N GLU A 151 12.11 -1.20 -21.00
CA GLU A 151 13.06 -2.16 -21.54
C GLU A 151 12.72 -3.56 -21.05
N LYS A 152 12.64 -4.52 -21.98
CA LYS A 152 12.38 -5.93 -21.68
C LYS A 152 13.72 -6.68 -21.64
N ILE A 153 14.08 -7.18 -20.46
CA ILE A 153 15.33 -7.88 -20.21
C ILE A 153 15.03 -9.36 -19.96
N TYR A 154 15.68 -10.21 -20.73
CA TYR A 154 15.58 -11.66 -20.57
C TYR A 154 16.73 -12.14 -19.68
N HIS A 155 16.40 -12.64 -18.51
CA HIS A 155 17.38 -13.10 -17.54
C HIS A 155 17.36 -14.63 -17.45
N VAL A 156 18.49 -15.24 -17.76
CA VAL A 156 18.70 -16.69 -17.61
C VAL A 156 19.57 -16.93 -16.40
N SER A 157 19.05 -17.60 -15.37
CA SER A 157 19.88 -18.05 -14.26
C SER A 157 20.09 -19.54 -14.37
N HIS A 158 21.32 -19.95 -14.59
CA HIS A 158 21.72 -21.33 -14.59
C HIS A 158 22.72 -21.60 -13.46
N SER A 159 22.39 -22.53 -12.58
CA SER A 159 23.29 -23.01 -11.54
C SER A 159 24.30 -23.97 -12.17
N LEU A 160 25.52 -23.50 -12.40
CA LEU A 160 26.62 -24.39 -12.75
C LEU A 160 26.98 -25.24 -11.53
N GLN A 161 26.30 -26.34 -11.34
CA GLN A 161 26.77 -27.37 -10.40
C GLN A 161 28.09 -27.92 -10.95
N ARG A 162 29.17 -27.65 -10.23
CA ARG A 162 30.56 -28.06 -10.57
C ARG A 162 30.81 -29.57 -10.57
N TYR A 163 29.81 -30.39 -10.67
CA TYR A 163 29.97 -31.85 -10.71
C TYR A 163 29.44 -32.43 -12.02
N ARG A 164 30.34 -32.67 -12.96
CA ARG A 164 30.43 -33.75 -13.98
C ARG A 164 29.14 -34.51 -14.33
N LYS A 165 28.03 -33.88 -14.53
CA LYS A 165 26.95 -34.48 -15.31
C LYS A 165 26.95 -33.81 -16.68
N LYS A 166 27.04 -34.61 -17.74
CA LYS A 166 26.78 -34.15 -19.11
C LYS A 166 25.41 -33.50 -19.09
N VAL A 167 25.37 -32.18 -19.37
CA VAL A 167 24.12 -31.44 -19.55
C VAL A 167 23.34 -32.17 -20.64
N SER A 168 22.17 -32.66 -20.31
CA SER A 168 21.26 -33.28 -21.28
C SER A 168 20.92 -32.22 -22.34
N LYS A 169 20.95 -32.57 -23.61
CA LYS A 169 20.64 -31.68 -24.72
C LYS A 169 19.21 -31.10 -24.67
N ASN A 170 18.36 -31.57 -23.74
CA ASN A 170 16.93 -31.22 -23.63
C ASN A 170 16.56 -30.60 -22.29
N GLU A 171 17.48 -29.95 -21.56
CA GLU A 171 17.09 -29.20 -20.39
C GLU A 171 16.44 -27.87 -20.82
N ASN A 172 15.15 -27.71 -20.53
CA ASN A 172 14.45 -26.43 -20.65
C ASN A 172 14.94 -25.50 -19.53
N ILE A 173 15.73 -24.50 -19.89
CA ILE A 173 16.20 -23.48 -18.95
C ILE A 173 15.13 -22.40 -18.86
N PRO A 174 14.54 -22.14 -17.66
CA PRO A 174 13.54 -21.08 -17.50
C PRO A 174 14.16 -19.69 -17.75
N ILE A 175 13.48 -18.91 -18.55
CA ILE A 175 13.83 -17.50 -18.79
C ILE A 175 12.91 -16.63 -17.96
N ASN A 176 13.48 -15.80 -17.10
CA ASN A 176 12.76 -14.77 -16.37
C ASN A 176 12.75 -13.48 -17.21
N ILE A 177 11.56 -12.91 -17.36
CA ILE A 177 11.41 -11.63 -18.05
C ILE A 177 11.32 -10.53 -16.99
N ARG A 178 12.18 -9.52 -17.12
CA ARG A 178 12.19 -8.31 -16.30
C ARG A 178 11.85 -7.12 -17.18
N ILE A 179 10.92 -6.30 -16.72
CA ILE A 179 10.56 -5.05 -17.39
C ILE A 179 11.09 -3.90 -16.53
N GLU A 180 11.91 -3.06 -17.13
CA GLU A 180 12.46 -1.86 -16.50
C GLU A 180 11.78 -0.62 -17.08
N LEU A 181 11.11 0.14 -16.19
CA LEU A 181 10.54 1.44 -16.52
C LEU A 181 11.60 2.53 -16.32
N LYS A 182 11.62 3.54 -17.18
CA LYS A 182 12.62 4.59 -17.10
C LYS A 182 12.22 5.64 -16.05
N ALA A 183 13.07 5.87 -15.05
CA ALA A 183 12.82 6.80 -13.95
C ALA A 183 12.48 8.22 -14.42
N LYS A 184 13.04 8.70 -15.53
CA LYS A 184 12.76 10.00 -16.13
C LYS A 184 11.27 10.23 -16.44
N ASP A 185 10.52 9.14 -16.68
CA ASP A 185 9.11 9.22 -17.02
C ASP A 185 8.22 9.48 -15.79
N PHE A 186 8.77 9.36 -14.59
CA PHE A 186 8.10 9.56 -13.31
C PHE A 186 8.52 10.83 -12.58
N GLY A 187 9.46 11.61 -13.14
CA GLY A 187 9.97 12.82 -12.48
C GLY A 187 10.58 12.50 -11.12
N ASN A 188 10.13 13.22 -10.09
CA ASN A 188 10.56 13.00 -8.71
C ASN A 188 9.63 12.04 -7.92
N PHE A 189 8.60 11.50 -8.57
CA PHE A 189 7.65 10.61 -7.93
C PHE A 189 8.22 9.19 -7.86
N GLN A 190 8.23 8.60 -6.67
CA GLN A 190 8.61 7.21 -6.48
C GLN A 190 7.34 6.34 -6.42
N LEU A 191 7.28 5.35 -7.30
CA LEU A 191 6.21 4.37 -7.26
C LEU A 191 6.35 3.51 -6.00
N PRO A 192 5.30 3.38 -5.17
CA PRO A 192 5.32 2.43 -4.08
C PRO A 192 5.48 1.00 -4.59
N ALA A 193 6.10 0.14 -3.80
CA ALA A 193 6.16 -1.28 -4.10
C ALA A 193 4.74 -1.85 -4.20
N GLY A 194 4.50 -2.69 -5.20
CA GLY A 194 3.16 -3.19 -5.48
C GLY A 194 3.14 -4.32 -6.50
N THR A 195 1.94 -4.66 -6.94
CA THR A 195 1.70 -5.72 -7.91
C THR A 195 1.50 -5.14 -9.29
N PHE A 196 2.33 -5.58 -10.25
CA PHE A 196 2.19 -5.25 -11.66
C PHE A 196 1.48 -6.38 -12.40
N LYS A 197 0.44 -6.00 -13.15
CA LYS A 197 -0.16 -6.83 -14.18
C LYS A 197 0.28 -6.28 -15.52
N VAL A 198 0.88 -7.13 -16.34
CA VAL A 198 1.41 -6.74 -17.65
C VAL A 198 0.52 -7.29 -18.73
N TYR A 199 0.05 -6.42 -19.61
CA TYR A 199 -0.80 -6.75 -20.73
C TYR A 199 -0.04 -6.47 -22.02
N GLU A 200 0.05 -7.46 -22.88
CA GLU A 200 0.65 -7.36 -24.21
C GLU A 200 -0.43 -7.59 -25.26
N LYS A 201 -0.48 -6.73 -26.26
CA LYS A 201 -1.43 -6.89 -27.37
C LYS A 201 -0.96 -8.08 -28.20
N VAL A 202 -1.72 -9.14 -28.22
CA VAL A 202 -1.51 -10.24 -29.16
C VAL A 202 -1.95 -9.71 -30.55
N ASN A 203 -0.99 -9.55 -31.46
CA ASN A 203 -1.34 -9.31 -32.86
C ASN A 203 -1.92 -10.61 -33.39
N ASP A 204 -3.23 -10.63 -33.65
CA ASP A 204 -3.84 -11.69 -34.45
C ASP A 204 -3.21 -11.60 -35.85
N SER A 205 -2.35 -12.60 -36.14
CA SER A 205 -1.76 -12.83 -37.45
C SER A 205 -2.73 -13.52 -38.41
#